data_ccc2443f178b9e68bbf0fd482fc93d58
#
_entry.id   ccc2443f178b9e68bbf0fd482fc93d58
#
_cell.length_a   1.000
_cell.length_b   1.000
_cell.length_c   1.000
_cell.angle_alpha   90.00
_cell.angle_beta   90.00
_cell.angle_gamma   90.00
#
_symmetry.space_group_name_H-M   'P 1'
#
loop_
_entity.id
_entity.type
_entity.pdbx_description
1 polymer ?
#
loop_
_entity_poly.entity_id
_entity_poly.type
_entity_poly.pdbx_seq_one_letter_code
_entity_poly.pdbx_strand_id
1 'polypeptide(L)' 'MAKFWSERIAYDLNRIDEVPTKLREKVKKYIEQQIEA' A
#
# COMPACT_ATOMS: atom_id res chain seq x y z
N MET A 1 1.16 7.22 -7.20
CA MET A 1 2.12 6.17 -6.90
C MET A 1 1.61 5.15 -5.90
N ALA A 2 1.17 5.64 -4.72
CA ALA A 2 0.64 4.71 -3.72
C ALA A 2 -0.57 3.93 -4.24
N LYS A 3 -1.43 4.60 -5.00
CA LYS A 3 -2.60 3.92 -5.55
C LYS A 3 -2.21 2.76 -6.45
N PHE A 4 -1.20 2.97 -7.30
CA PHE A 4 -0.73 1.94 -8.22
C PHE A 4 -0.27 0.69 -7.44
N TRP A 5 0.55 0.90 -6.44
CA TRP A 5 1.07 -0.21 -5.64
C TRP A 5 -0.01 -0.85 -4.78
N SER A 6 -0.93 -0.05 -4.27
CA SER A 6 -2.03 -0.58 -3.48
C SER A 6 -2.88 -1.54 -4.30
N GLU A 7 -3.17 -1.17 -5.54
CA GLU A 7 -3.93 -2.04 -6.42
C GLU A 7 -3.12 -3.26 -6.83
N ARG A 8 -1.81 -3.09 -6.97
CA ARG A 8 -0.95 -4.20 -7.36
C ARG A 8 -0.93 -5.30 -6.31
N ILE A 9 -0.93 -4.90 -5.03
CA ILE A 9 -0.93 -5.89 -3.94
C ILE A 9 -2.35 -6.13 -3.42
N ALA A 10 -3.36 -5.64 -4.13
CA ALA A 10 -4.77 -5.84 -3.78
C ALA A 10 -5.10 -5.34 -2.38
N TYR A 11 -4.49 -4.22 -1.97
CA TYR A 11 -4.71 -3.60 -0.66
C TYR A 11 -4.39 -4.54 0.49
N ASP A 12 -3.50 -5.49 0.26
CA ASP A 12 -3.12 -6.47 1.27
C ASP A 12 -1.79 -6.07 1.93
N LEU A 13 -1.85 -5.66 3.19
CA LEU A 13 -0.67 -5.23 3.93
C LEU A 13 0.33 -6.37 4.14
N ASN A 14 -0.12 -7.61 4.07
CA ASN A 14 0.78 -8.75 4.18
C ASN A 14 1.70 -8.86 2.96
N ARG A 15 1.31 -8.21 1.87
CA ARG A 15 2.09 -8.22 0.64
C ARG A 15 2.88 -6.93 0.45
N ILE A 16 2.96 -6.11 1.48
CA ILE A 16 3.66 -4.83 1.40
C ILE A 16 5.14 -5.01 1.05
N ASP A 17 5.70 -6.18 1.30
CA ASP A 17 7.08 -6.48 0.96
C ASP A 17 7.35 -6.40 -0.54
N GLU A 18 6.32 -6.53 -1.36
CA GLU A 18 6.45 -6.43 -2.81
C GLU A 18 6.67 -4.99 -3.24
N VAL A 19 6.34 -4.04 -2.37
CA VAL A 19 6.50 -2.62 -2.66
C VAL A 19 7.92 -2.18 -2.28
N PRO A 20 8.59 -1.37 -3.13
CA PRO A 20 9.91 -0.84 -2.77
C PRO A 20 9.88 -0.15 -1.42
N THR A 21 10.94 -0.32 -0.65
CA THR A 21 11.00 0.23 0.71
C THR A 21 10.66 1.72 0.74
N LYS A 22 11.13 2.46 -0.26
CA LYS A 22 10.90 3.91 -0.32
C LYS A 22 9.42 4.26 -0.44
N LEU A 23 8.65 3.41 -1.08
CA LEU A 23 7.22 3.65 -1.29
C LEU A 23 6.36 2.91 -0.29
N ARG A 24 6.95 2.00 0.45
CA ARG A 24 6.22 1.15 1.38
C ARG A 24 5.39 1.93 2.38
N GLU A 25 5.99 2.93 3.00
CA GLU A 25 5.29 3.75 3.98
C GLU A 25 4.11 4.49 3.38
N LYS A 26 4.30 5.04 2.18
CA LYS A 26 3.23 5.77 1.50
C LYS A 26 2.09 4.84 1.12
N VAL A 27 2.42 3.65 0.64
CA VAL A 27 1.41 2.67 0.28
C VAL A 27 0.65 2.21 1.51
N LYS A 28 1.36 1.97 2.59
CA LYS A 28 0.74 1.54 3.84
C LYS A 28 -0.26 2.59 4.34
N LYS A 29 0.15 3.85 4.34
CA LYS A 29 -0.73 4.93 4.76
C LYS A 29 -1.95 5.04 3.85
N TYR A 30 -1.73 4.90 2.56
CA TYR A 30 -2.82 4.96 1.60
C TYR A 30 -3.86 3.87 1.87
N ILE A 31 -3.38 2.66 2.10
CA ILE A 31 -4.27 1.54 2.38
C ILE A 31 -5.02 1.74 3.70
N GLU A 32 -4.32 2.19 4.73
CA GLU A 32 -4.95 2.43 6.01
C GLU A 32 -6.05 3.47 5.93
N GLN A 33 -5.84 4.52 5.14
CA GLN A 33 -6.85 5.55 4.96
C GLN A 33 -8.09 5.00 4.26
N GLN A 34 -7.90 4.09 3.33
CA GLN A 34 -9.03 3.48 2.64
C GLN A 34 -9.83 2.57 3.56
N ILE A 35 -9.13 1.86 4.42
CA ILE A 35 -9.78 0.93 5.35
C ILE A 35 -10.54 1.68 6.44
N GLU A 36 -9.97 2.76 6.95
CA GLU A 36 -10.57 3.53 8.02
C GLU A 36 -11.74 4.40 7.55
N ALA A 37 -11.80 4.67 6.28
CA ALA A 37 -12.90 5.46 5.76
C ALA A 37 -14.17 4.64 5.72
#